data_644af3d5176525c06b70db2a65786530
#
_entry.id   644af3d5176525c06b70db2a65786530
#
_cell.length_a   1.000
_cell.length_b   1.000
_cell.length_c   1.000
_cell.angle_alpha   90.00
_cell.angle_beta   90.00
_cell.angle_gamma   90.00
#
_symmetry.space_group_name_H-M   'P 1'
#
loop_
_entity.id
_entity.type
_entity.pdbx_description
1 polymer ?
#
loop_
_entity_poly.entity_id
_entity_poly.type
_entity_poly.pdbx_seq_one_letter_code
_entity_poly.pdbx_strand_id
1 'polypeptide(L)'
;KESTPDAVEAGKRFIEEKRIHISLKNDMEEKLYIEVCCEADTDKATAIIAGGHTCFTYITRNGDILLDKQIASCIEEEDVLDLTLRKVYDFAMTTPLDDIRFILETARLNKAAAERSFEGDYGHGLGKILRGTYEHKVMGDSVFSHILSYTSGACDARMAGAMIPVMSNSGSGNQGISATLPVLIYAEENGKSEEELIRALMLSHLTVIYIKQSLGRLSALCGCVVAATGSSCGITWLMGGTYEQVAYAVQNMIANLTGMICDGAKPSCALKVTTGVSTAVLSAIMAMENRCVISVEGIIDEDVDQSIRNLTKIGSKGMN
;
A
#
# COMPACT_ATOMS: atom_id res chain seq x y z
N LYS A 1 19.48 7.54 3.33
CA LYS A 1 20.02 8.90 3.05
C LYS A 1 19.02 9.63 2.17
N GLU A 2 18.76 10.88 2.47
CA GLU A 2 17.94 11.75 1.63
C GLU A 2 18.71 12.10 0.35
N SER A 3 18.03 12.07 -0.79
CA SER A 3 18.58 12.55 -2.05
C SER A 3 18.54 14.08 -2.07
N THR A 4 19.64 14.70 -2.45
CA THR A 4 19.68 16.16 -2.61
C THR A 4 19.15 16.57 -4.00
N PRO A 5 18.66 17.82 -4.19
CA PRO A 5 18.27 18.31 -5.50
C PRO A 5 19.39 18.16 -6.54
N ASP A 6 20.64 18.43 -6.15
CA ASP A 6 21.82 18.30 -7.03
C ASP A 6 22.06 16.84 -7.46
N ALA A 7 21.84 15.87 -6.56
CA ALA A 7 21.96 14.46 -6.89
C ALA A 7 20.86 14.01 -7.88
N VAL A 8 19.64 14.55 -7.74
CA VAL A 8 18.54 14.29 -8.68
C VAL A 8 18.87 14.85 -10.06
N GLU A 9 19.37 16.09 -10.15
CA GLU A 9 19.78 16.70 -11.42
C GLU A 9 20.96 15.97 -12.07
N ALA A 10 21.92 15.52 -11.28
CA ALA A 10 23.03 14.69 -11.79
C ALA A 10 22.50 13.35 -12.35
N GLY A 11 21.54 12.73 -11.66
CA GLY A 11 20.87 11.49 -12.14
C GLY A 11 20.13 11.70 -13.46
N LYS A 12 19.39 12.79 -13.61
CA LYS A 12 18.72 13.14 -14.88
C LYS A 12 19.71 13.29 -16.02
N ARG A 13 20.83 13.98 -15.80
CA ARG A 13 21.89 14.11 -16.80
C ARG A 13 22.45 12.74 -17.22
N PHE A 14 22.68 11.82 -16.28
CA PHE A 14 23.13 10.47 -16.61
C PHE A 14 22.14 9.70 -17.49
N ILE A 15 20.83 9.91 -17.29
CA ILE A 15 19.80 9.34 -18.15
C ILE A 15 19.85 9.93 -19.55
N GLU A 16 19.94 11.27 -19.67
CA GLU A 16 20.02 12.00 -20.94
C GLU A 16 21.28 11.61 -21.74
N GLU A 17 22.41 11.46 -21.05
CA GLU A 17 23.69 11.01 -21.61
C GLU A 17 23.73 9.51 -21.93
N LYS A 18 22.63 8.78 -21.66
CA LYS A 18 22.51 7.32 -21.87
C LYS A 18 23.59 6.52 -21.12
N ARG A 19 23.99 6.99 -19.96
CA ARG A 19 25.02 6.33 -19.12
C ARG A 19 24.42 5.28 -18.19
N ILE A 20 23.09 5.16 -18.11
CA ILE A 20 22.38 4.17 -17.32
C ILE A 20 21.82 3.10 -18.25
N HIS A 21 22.23 1.85 -18.03
CA HIS A 21 21.72 0.69 -18.74
C HIS A 21 20.92 -0.18 -17.77
N ILE A 22 19.67 -0.48 -18.14
CA ILE A 22 18.79 -1.35 -17.35
C ILE A 22 18.49 -2.58 -18.18
N SER A 23 18.67 -3.76 -17.60
CA SER A 23 18.38 -5.04 -18.24
C SER A 23 17.68 -5.98 -17.26
N LEU A 24 16.94 -6.94 -17.80
CA LEU A 24 16.39 -8.04 -17.01
C LEU A 24 17.44 -9.13 -16.91
N LYS A 25 17.63 -9.66 -15.70
CA LYS A 25 18.44 -10.87 -15.46
C LYS A 25 17.49 -12.06 -15.49
N ASN A 26 17.63 -12.89 -16.52
CA ASN A 26 16.83 -14.10 -16.68
C ASN A 26 17.38 -15.22 -15.77
N ASP A 27 16.55 -16.24 -15.55
CA ASP A 27 16.93 -17.48 -14.85
C ASP A 27 17.32 -17.30 -13.37
N MET A 28 16.71 -16.30 -12.71
CA MET A 28 16.85 -16.11 -11.27
C MET A 28 15.74 -16.85 -10.52
N GLU A 29 16.11 -17.64 -9.52
CA GLU A 29 15.14 -18.32 -8.63
C GLU A 29 14.50 -17.32 -7.65
N GLU A 30 15.21 -16.24 -7.31
CA GLU A 30 14.76 -15.23 -6.34
C GLU A 30 13.76 -14.26 -6.95
N LYS A 31 12.62 -14.06 -6.26
CA LYS A 31 11.58 -13.09 -6.66
C LYS A 31 12.07 -11.64 -6.62
N LEU A 32 13.06 -11.34 -5.78
CA LEU A 32 13.71 -10.04 -5.69
C LEU A 32 15.21 -10.23 -5.90
N TYR A 33 15.70 -9.69 -6.99
CA TYR A 33 17.12 -9.60 -7.31
C TYR A 33 17.41 -8.25 -7.97
N ILE A 34 18.35 -7.51 -7.42
CA ILE A 34 18.81 -6.23 -7.95
C ILE A 34 20.32 -6.25 -7.94
N GLU A 35 20.93 -6.13 -9.10
CA GLU A 35 22.38 -5.99 -9.27
C GLU A 35 22.68 -4.61 -9.85
N VAL A 36 23.51 -3.85 -9.19
CA VAL A 36 23.94 -2.53 -9.64
C VAL A 36 25.46 -2.56 -9.79
N CYS A 37 25.94 -2.26 -11.00
CA CYS A 37 27.34 -2.09 -11.30
C CYS A 37 27.59 -0.60 -11.66
N CYS A 38 28.54 0.01 -11.00
CA CYS A 38 28.99 1.38 -11.29
C CYS A 38 30.44 1.34 -11.75
N GLU A 39 30.75 2.03 -12.86
CA GLU A 39 32.08 2.17 -13.42
C GLU A 39 32.42 3.66 -13.60
N ALA A 40 33.58 4.07 -13.14
CA ALA A 40 34.09 5.42 -13.29
C ALA A 40 35.63 5.37 -13.45
N ASP A 41 36.11 5.78 -14.62
CA ASP A 41 37.53 5.73 -15.00
C ASP A 41 38.16 4.34 -14.77
N THR A 42 38.94 4.18 -13.70
CA THR A 42 39.58 2.92 -13.31
C THR A 42 38.86 2.19 -12.19
N ASP A 43 37.84 2.79 -11.61
CA ASP A 43 37.10 2.24 -10.48
C ASP A 43 35.84 1.51 -10.94
N LYS A 44 35.62 0.34 -10.36
CA LYS A 44 34.42 -0.48 -10.56
C LYS A 44 33.88 -0.96 -9.22
N ALA A 45 32.57 -0.80 -9.00
CA ALA A 45 31.90 -1.32 -7.83
C ALA A 45 30.61 -2.06 -8.23
N THR A 46 30.36 -3.17 -7.57
CA THR A 46 29.12 -3.93 -7.77
C THR A 46 28.46 -4.19 -6.42
N ALA A 47 27.14 -4.04 -6.37
CA ALA A 47 26.31 -4.38 -5.21
C ALA A 47 25.12 -5.21 -5.63
N ILE A 48 24.80 -6.26 -4.89
CA ILE A 48 23.66 -7.15 -5.12
C ILE A 48 22.76 -7.15 -3.88
N ILE A 49 21.48 -6.94 -4.11
CA ILE A 49 20.39 -7.16 -3.16
C ILE A 49 19.57 -8.34 -3.66
N ALA A 50 19.35 -9.37 -2.81
CA ALA A 50 18.55 -10.53 -3.17
C ALA A 50 17.72 -11.05 -1.99
N GLY A 51 16.53 -11.60 -2.28
CA GLY A 51 15.62 -12.19 -1.29
C GLY A 51 14.86 -11.19 -0.43
N GLY A 52 15.41 -10.04 -0.13
CA GLY A 52 14.78 -8.99 0.68
C GLY A 52 15.26 -7.60 0.30
N HIS A 53 14.44 -6.56 0.48
CA HIS A 53 14.71 -5.18 0.01
C HIS A 53 15.95 -4.52 0.65
N THR A 54 16.38 -5.00 1.81
CA THR A 54 17.55 -4.50 2.54
C THR A 54 18.69 -5.53 2.63
N CYS A 55 18.51 -6.68 1.99
CA CYS A 55 19.47 -7.78 2.05
C CYS A 55 20.57 -7.60 1.00
N PHE A 56 21.65 -6.92 1.37
CA PHE A 56 22.86 -6.92 0.58
C PHE A 56 23.55 -8.27 0.70
N THR A 57 23.62 -9.00 -0.41
CA THR A 57 24.26 -10.34 -0.47
C THR A 57 25.68 -10.28 -0.99
N TYR A 58 26.00 -9.32 -1.86
CA TYR A 58 27.31 -9.21 -2.46
C TYR A 58 27.70 -7.75 -2.71
N ILE A 59 28.94 -7.39 -2.33
CA ILE A 59 29.50 -6.07 -2.61
C ILE A 59 30.97 -6.24 -2.97
N THR A 60 31.37 -5.64 -4.11
CA THR A 60 32.79 -5.60 -4.51
C THR A 60 33.21 -4.19 -4.89
N ARG A 61 34.53 -3.93 -4.78
CA ARG A 61 35.16 -2.74 -5.32
C ARG A 61 36.52 -3.10 -5.90
N ASN A 62 36.74 -2.80 -7.17
CA ASN A 62 37.98 -3.02 -7.92
C ASN A 62 38.51 -4.48 -7.85
N GLY A 63 37.59 -5.45 -7.74
CA GLY A 63 37.90 -6.88 -7.60
C GLY A 63 37.99 -7.37 -6.16
N ASP A 64 38.09 -6.47 -5.17
CA ASP A 64 38.07 -6.87 -3.77
C ASP A 64 36.63 -7.13 -3.31
N ILE A 65 36.41 -8.27 -2.68
CA ILE A 65 35.11 -8.66 -2.10
C ILE A 65 34.97 -8.01 -0.72
N LEU A 66 34.01 -7.08 -0.58
CA LEU A 66 33.72 -6.38 0.67
C LEU A 66 32.62 -7.05 1.48
N LEU A 67 31.70 -7.75 0.78
CA LEU A 67 30.62 -8.52 1.37
C LEU A 67 30.31 -9.70 0.47
N ASP A 68 30.16 -10.88 1.08
CA ASP A 68 29.66 -12.10 0.47
C ASP A 68 28.81 -12.85 1.51
N LYS A 69 27.50 -12.85 1.33
CA LYS A 69 26.54 -13.45 2.27
C LYS A 69 25.53 -14.30 1.51
N GLN A 70 25.15 -15.40 2.12
CA GLN A 70 24.01 -16.19 1.65
C GLN A 70 22.70 -15.47 1.96
N ILE A 71 21.69 -15.57 1.08
CA ILE A 71 20.36 -14.97 1.23
C ILE A 71 19.72 -15.40 2.55
N ALA A 72 19.86 -16.66 2.92
CA ALA A 72 19.33 -17.20 4.18
C ALA A 72 19.82 -16.45 5.44
N SER A 73 20.99 -15.83 5.39
CA SER A 73 21.53 -15.05 6.53
C SER A 73 20.93 -13.64 6.65
N CYS A 74 20.16 -13.21 5.65
CA CYS A 74 19.48 -11.90 5.63
C CYS A 74 17.99 -12.00 5.93
N ILE A 75 17.44 -13.19 5.95
CA ILE A 75 16.04 -13.42 6.27
C ILE A 75 15.95 -13.49 7.79
N GLU A 76 15.55 -12.38 8.41
CA GLU A 76 15.06 -12.44 9.79
C GLU A 76 13.82 -13.33 9.77
N GLU A 77 13.79 -14.36 10.62
CA GLU A 77 12.55 -15.11 10.88
C GLU A 77 11.55 -14.10 11.45
N GLU A 78 10.67 -13.59 10.60
CA GLU A 78 9.54 -12.80 11.09
C GLU A 78 8.67 -13.75 11.92
N ASP A 79 8.45 -13.42 13.18
CA ASP A 79 7.46 -14.10 14.00
C ASP A 79 6.11 -14.04 13.28
N VAL A 80 5.67 -15.18 12.76
CA VAL A 80 4.36 -15.28 12.12
C VAL A 80 3.31 -15.22 13.22
N LEU A 81 2.67 -14.07 13.37
CA LEU A 81 1.61 -13.90 14.33
C LEU A 81 0.37 -14.71 13.90
N ASP A 82 -0.21 -15.45 14.82
CA ASP A 82 -1.49 -16.12 14.61
C ASP A 82 -2.64 -15.10 14.64
N LEU A 83 -2.77 -14.36 13.53
CA LEU A 83 -3.77 -13.32 13.36
C LEU A 83 -5.07 -13.89 12.76
N THR A 84 -6.18 -13.31 13.21
CA THR A 84 -7.51 -13.43 12.61
C THR A 84 -8.13 -12.04 12.54
N LEU A 85 -9.14 -11.83 11.70
CA LEU A 85 -9.82 -10.55 11.64
C LEU A 85 -10.43 -10.18 13.01
N ARG A 86 -10.92 -11.16 13.77
CA ARG A 86 -11.44 -10.94 15.14
C ARG A 86 -10.34 -10.41 16.07
N LYS A 87 -9.17 -11.03 16.10
CA LYS A 87 -8.04 -10.57 16.93
C LYS A 87 -7.61 -9.15 16.56
N VAL A 88 -7.57 -8.83 15.27
CA VAL A 88 -7.26 -7.48 14.76
C VAL A 88 -8.31 -6.47 15.24
N TYR A 89 -9.58 -6.81 15.10
CA TYR A 89 -10.68 -5.95 15.54
C TYR A 89 -10.65 -5.71 17.04
N ASP A 90 -10.58 -6.78 17.83
CA ASP A 90 -10.59 -6.69 19.30
C ASP A 90 -9.39 -5.86 19.80
N PHE A 91 -8.19 -6.08 19.23
CA PHE A 91 -7.01 -5.28 19.55
C PHE A 91 -7.25 -3.78 19.27
N ALA A 92 -7.74 -3.44 18.08
CA ALA A 92 -7.97 -2.05 17.70
C ALA A 92 -9.01 -1.37 18.62
N MET A 93 -10.01 -2.13 19.11
CA MET A 93 -11.10 -1.60 19.93
C MET A 93 -10.76 -1.52 21.41
N THR A 94 -9.92 -2.42 21.93
CA THR A 94 -9.72 -2.56 23.40
C THR A 94 -8.35 -2.08 23.87
N THR A 95 -7.36 -1.92 23.01
CA THR A 95 -6.01 -1.45 23.40
C THR A 95 -6.09 -0.02 23.95
N PRO A 96 -5.36 0.30 25.06
CA PRO A 96 -5.26 1.65 25.57
C PRO A 96 -4.82 2.63 24.48
N LEU A 97 -5.44 3.80 24.41
CA LEU A 97 -5.18 4.79 23.34
C LEU A 97 -3.71 5.22 23.27
N ASP A 98 -3.07 5.38 24.43
CA ASP A 98 -1.68 5.83 24.49
C ASP A 98 -0.73 4.84 23.79
N ASP A 99 -1.04 3.54 23.82
CA ASP A 99 -0.23 2.49 23.20
C ASP A 99 -0.38 2.49 21.66
N ILE A 100 -1.47 3.02 21.13
CA ILE A 100 -1.79 3.01 19.70
C ILE A 100 -1.88 4.40 19.06
N ARG A 101 -1.70 5.47 19.83
CA ARG A 101 -1.76 6.86 19.35
C ARG A 101 -0.73 7.17 18.28
N PHE A 102 0.40 6.45 18.26
CA PHE A 102 1.43 6.62 17.23
C PHE A 102 0.90 6.44 15.80
N ILE A 103 -0.25 5.76 15.61
CA ILE A 103 -0.86 5.56 14.30
C ILE A 103 -1.27 6.88 13.62
N LEU A 104 -1.47 7.94 14.37
CA LEU A 104 -1.75 9.29 13.85
C LEU A 104 -0.62 9.83 12.96
N GLU A 105 0.60 9.36 13.15
CA GLU A 105 1.71 9.74 12.28
C GLU A 105 1.46 9.31 10.82
N THR A 106 0.73 8.21 10.61
CA THR A 106 0.33 7.77 9.26
C THR A 106 -0.57 8.82 8.60
N ALA A 107 -1.51 9.38 9.36
CA ALA A 107 -2.42 10.43 8.90
C ALA A 107 -1.64 11.70 8.54
N ARG A 108 -0.78 12.16 9.45
CA ARG A 108 0.03 13.37 9.26
C ARG A 108 0.89 13.30 7.99
N LEU A 109 1.65 12.22 7.81
CA LEU A 109 2.57 12.07 6.67
C LEU A 109 1.82 11.90 5.35
N ASN A 110 0.82 11.03 5.32
CA ASN A 110 0.13 10.72 4.08
C ASN A 110 -0.79 11.87 3.61
N LYS A 111 -1.39 12.62 4.56
CA LYS A 111 -2.16 13.83 4.23
C LYS A 111 -1.26 14.92 3.63
N ALA A 112 -0.09 15.15 4.22
CA ALA A 112 0.88 16.10 3.69
C ALA A 112 1.31 15.75 2.24
N ALA A 113 1.44 14.45 1.93
CA ALA A 113 1.74 14.02 0.56
C ALA A 113 0.60 14.32 -0.43
N ALA A 114 -0.66 14.18 0.00
CA ALA A 114 -1.82 14.56 -0.80
C ALA A 114 -1.85 16.08 -1.04
N GLU A 115 -1.70 16.88 0.01
CA GLU A 115 -1.67 18.34 -0.05
C GLU A 115 -0.55 18.83 -0.97
N ARG A 116 0.63 18.21 -0.88
CA ARG A 116 1.74 18.50 -1.79
C ARG A 116 1.39 18.27 -3.26
N SER A 117 0.57 17.24 -3.54
CA SER A 117 0.16 16.95 -4.92
C SER A 117 -0.75 18.04 -5.50
N PHE A 118 -1.50 18.74 -4.66
CA PHE A 118 -2.39 19.81 -5.09
C PHE A 118 -1.63 21.11 -5.44
N GLU A 119 -0.43 21.28 -4.90
CA GLU A 119 0.41 22.45 -5.16
C GLU A 119 1.28 22.30 -6.41
N GLY A 120 1.69 21.07 -6.76
CA GLY A 120 2.63 20.77 -7.83
C GLY A 120 2.00 20.04 -9.03
N ASP A 121 2.82 19.69 -10.01
CA ASP A 121 2.45 18.84 -11.14
C ASP A 121 3.10 17.47 -10.97
N TYR A 122 2.29 16.47 -10.56
CA TYR A 122 2.76 15.16 -10.21
C TYR A 122 1.94 14.07 -10.89
N GLY A 123 2.64 13.10 -11.47
CA GLY A 123 2.04 11.92 -12.07
C GLY A 123 1.04 12.25 -13.17
N HIS A 124 -0.16 11.71 -13.05
CA HIS A 124 -1.28 12.04 -13.95
C HIS A 124 -2.17 13.18 -13.43
N GLY A 125 -1.86 13.72 -12.25
CA GLY A 125 -2.65 14.76 -11.61
C GLY A 125 -4.05 14.31 -11.22
N LEU A 126 -4.26 13.00 -11.00
CA LEU A 126 -5.57 12.42 -10.75
C LEU A 126 -6.22 13.03 -9.50
N GLY A 127 -5.43 13.28 -8.44
CA GLY A 127 -5.93 13.94 -7.24
C GLY A 127 -6.52 15.31 -7.52
N LYS A 128 -5.93 16.10 -8.44
CA LYS A 128 -6.45 17.41 -8.87
C LYS A 128 -7.67 17.26 -9.78
N ILE A 129 -7.64 16.30 -10.71
CA ILE A 129 -8.74 16.01 -11.62
C ILE A 129 -10.02 15.70 -10.83
N LEU A 130 -9.88 14.93 -9.76
CA LEU A 130 -10.97 14.56 -8.84
C LEU A 130 -11.44 15.70 -7.90
N ARG A 131 -11.02 16.94 -8.16
CA ARG A 131 -11.47 18.19 -7.52
C ARG A 131 -11.88 19.23 -8.56
N GLY A 132 -12.05 18.80 -9.79
CA GLY A 132 -12.29 19.71 -10.91
C GLY A 132 -13.74 19.81 -11.31
N THR A 133 -14.00 20.64 -12.34
CA THR A 133 -15.36 20.94 -12.81
C THR A 133 -16.12 19.70 -13.30
N TYR A 134 -15.43 18.75 -13.94
CA TYR A 134 -16.10 17.54 -14.45
C TYR A 134 -16.44 16.56 -13.34
N GLU A 135 -15.59 16.44 -12.34
CA GLU A 135 -15.84 15.64 -11.14
C GLU A 135 -17.10 16.16 -10.43
N HIS A 136 -17.17 17.47 -10.17
CA HIS A 136 -18.37 18.08 -9.55
C HIS A 136 -19.67 17.78 -10.29
N LYS A 137 -19.63 17.67 -11.61
CA LYS A 137 -20.81 17.32 -12.43
C LYS A 137 -21.21 15.85 -12.31
N VAL A 138 -20.29 14.96 -12.00
CA VAL A 138 -20.50 13.49 -11.98
C VAL A 138 -20.70 12.99 -10.56
N MET A 139 -19.85 13.40 -9.62
CA MET A 139 -19.84 12.88 -8.24
C MET A 139 -20.36 13.89 -7.22
N GLY A 140 -20.37 15.19 -7.55
CA GLY A 140 -20.66 16.28 -6.61
C GLY A 140 -19.50 16.52 -5.65
N ASP A 141 -19.61 17.59 -4.86
CA ASP A 141 -18.72 17.88 -3.74
C ASP A 141 -19.12 16.98 -2.56
N SER A 142 -18.49 15.83 -2.45
CA SER A 142 -18.91 14.77 -1.55
C SER A 142 -17.71 14.15 -0.80
N VAL A 143 -17.99 13.56 0.36
CA VAL A 143 -17.00 12.78 1.12
C VAL A 143 -16.33 11.74 0.22
N PHE A 144 -17.09 11.12 -0.67
CA PHE A 144 -16.58 10.13 -1.62
C PHE A 144 -15.53 10.73 -2.57
N SER A 145 -15.84 11.88 -3.20
CA SER A 145 -14.89 12.54 -4.11
C SER A 145 -13.64 13.02 -3.38
N HIS A 146 -13.77 13.51 -2.14
CA HIS A 146 -12.63 13.92 -1.31
C HIS A 146 -11.73 12.73 -0.96
N ILE A 147 -12.30 11.61 -0.53
CA ILE A 147 -11.56 10.37 -0.29
C ILE A 147 -10.72 9.98 -1.51
N LEU A 148 -11.34 9.94 -2.69
CA LEU A 148 -10.66 9.59 -3.94
C LEU A 148 -9.56 10.59 -4.29
N SER A 149 -9.85 11.89 -4.18
CA SER A 149 -8.91 12.96 -4.52
C SER A 149 -7.66 12.94 -3.62
N TYR A 150 -7.82 12.91 -2.31
CA TYR A 150 -6.68 12.89 -1.39
C TYR A 150 -5.85 11.63 -1.56
N THR A 151 -6.49 10.46 -1.70
CA THR A 151 -5.77 9.19 -1.79
C THR A 151 -5.01 9.07 -3.11
N SER A 152 -5.61 9.43 -4.24
CA SER A 152 -4.94 9.45 -5.53
C SER A 152 -3.86 10.53 -5.61
N GLY A 153 -4.10 11.70 -5.03
CA GLY A 153 -3.13 12.79 -4.98
C GLY A 153 -1.83 12.41 -4.24
N ALA A 154 -1.95 11.80 -3.05
CA ALA A 154 -0.78 11.29 -2.35
C ALA A 154 -0.01 10.25 -3.18
N CYS A 155 -0.73 9.40 -3.91
CA CYS A 155 -0.11 8.43 -4.83
C CYS A 155 0.56 9.14 -6.02
N ASP A 156 -0.08 10.14 -6.63
CA ASP A 156 0.52 10.96 -7.70
C ASP A 156 1.85 11.58 -7.25
N ALA A 157 1.86 12.26 -6.09
CA ALA A 157 3.07 12.87 -5.53
C ALA A 157 4.17 11.83 -5.31
N ARG A 158 3.83 10.72 -4.63
CA ARG A 158 4.81 9.66 -4.33
C ARG A 158 5.37 9.03 -5.60
N MET A 159 4.53 8.65 -6.55
CA MET A 159 4.95 7.92 -7.75
C MET A 159 5.69 8.81 -8.75
N ALA A 160 5.51 10.12 -8.69
CA ALA A 160 6.29 11.09 -9.46
C ALA A 160 7.60 11.51 -8.78
N GLY A 161 7.91 10.95 -7.60
CA GLY A 161 9.17 11.22 -6.90
C GLY A 161 9.19 12.54 -6.13
N ALA A 162 8.03 13.03 -5.66
CA ALA A 162 8.01 14.19 -4.78
C ALA A 162 8.89 13.95 -3.55
N MET A 163 9.70 14.95 -3.18
CA MET A 163 10.60 14.89 -2.02
C MET A 163 9.81 15.09 -0.73
N ILE A 164 8.93 14.14 -0.43
CA ILE A 164 8.09 14.14 0.76
C ILE A 164 7.99 12.72 1.34
N PRO A 165 8.10 12.54 2.67
CA PRO A 165 7.93 11.26 3.28
C PRO A 165 6.46 10.80 3.24
N VAL A 166 6.26 9.51 3.05
CA VAL A 166 4.96 8.85 3.23
C VAL A 166 5.11 7.70 4.24
N MET A 167 4.09 7.49 5.05
CA MET A 167 4.05 6.31 5.89
C MET A 167 3.66 5.09 5.05
N SER A 168 4.49 4.07 5.09
CA SER A 168 4.23 2.80 4.40
C SER A 168 3.46 1.81 5.28
N ASN A 169 2.85 0.82 4.63
CA ASN A 169 2.38 -0.40 5.28
C ASN A 169 2.94 -1.60 4.51
N SER A 170 3.43 -2.61 5.22
CA SER A 170 3.97 -3.85 4.64
C SER A 170 4.97 -3.61 3.49
N GLY A 171 5.84 -2.60 3.65
CA GLY A 171 6.91 -2.28 2.69
C GLY A 171 6.48 -1.46 1.48
N SER A 172 5.24 -0.95 1.42
CA SER A 172 4.77 -0.11 0.30
C SER A 172 4.12 1.18 0.79
N GLY A 173 4.59 2.34 0.26
CA GLY A 173 3.99 3.64 0.54
C GLY A 173 2.56 3.76 0.01
N ASN A 174 2.26 3.21 -1.16
CA ASN A 174 0.89 3.22 -1.70
C ASN A 174 -0.08 2.39 -0.85
N GLN A 175 0.39 1.32 -0.21
CA GLN A 175 -0.41 0.58 0.77
C GLN A 175 -0.69 1.42 2.02
N GLY A 176 0.33 2.12 2.54
CA GLY A 176 0.15 3.04 3.66
C GLY A 176 -0.84 4.18 3.33
N ILE A 177 -0.71 4.78 2.15
CA ILE A 177 -1.62 5.82 1.64
C ILE A 177 -3.07 5.28 1.57
N SER A 178 -3.27 4.10 0.96
CA SER A 178 -4.60 3.49 0.78
C SER A 178 -5.23 3.02 2.09
N ALA A 179 -4.43 2.60 3.07
CA ALA A 179 -4.92 2.22 4.39
C ALA A 179 -5.26 3.42 5.28
N THR A 180 -4.63 4.58 5.03
CA THR A 180 -4.75 5.77 5.89
C THR A 180 -5.80 6.76 5.38
N LEU A 181 -5.62 7.26 4.15
CA LEU A 181 -6.33 8.46 3.70
C LEU A 181 -7.84 8.28 3.58
N PRO A 182 -8.37 7.14 3.11
CA PRO A 182 -9.81 6.97 3.08
C PRO A 182 -10.47 7.03 4.46
N VAL A 183 -9.79 6.46 5.47
CA VAL A 183 -10.26 6.47 6.86
C VAL A 183 -10.17 7.88 7.45
N LEU A 184 -9.05 8.56 7.25
CA LEU A 184 -8.81 9.91 7.72
C LEU A 184 -9.83 10.89 7.16
N ILE A 185 -9.98 10.94 5.83
CA ILE A 185 -10.87 11.88 5.17
C ILE A 185 -12.32 11.61 5.57
N TYR A 186 -12.72 10.33 5.65
CA TYR A 186 -14.05 9.98 6.14
C TYR A 186 -14.28 10.50 7.57
N ALA A 187 -13.30 10.31 8.46
CA ALA A 187 -13.41 10.75 9.86
C ALA A 187 -13.50 12.28 9.98
N GLU A 188 -12.64 13.01 9.26
CA GLU A 188 -12.65 14.48 9.26
C GLU A 188 -13.97 15.05 8.76
N GLU A 189 -14.45 14.58 7.62
CA GLU A 189 -15.68 15.07 6.97
C GLU A 189 -16.94 14.74 7.79
N ASN A 190 -16.91 13.70 8.62
CA ASN A 190 -18.02 13.29 9.47
C ASN A 190 -17.84 13.70 10.95
N GLY A 191 -16.87 14.56 11.27
CA GLY A 191 -16.65 15.10 12.61
C GLY A 191 -16.37 14.05 13.67
N LYS A 192 -15.66 12.98 13.30
CA LYS A 192 -15.29 11.91 14.23
C LYS A 192 -14.22 12.37 15.21
N SER A 193 -14.27 11.84 16.42
CA SER A 193 -13.28 12.12 17.47
C SER A 193 -11.90 11.55 17.13
N GLU A 194 -10.86 12.08 17.79
CA GLU A 194 -9.50 11.57 17.67
C GLU A 194 -9.42 10.07 18.06
N GLU A 195 -10.13 9.67 19.12
CA GLU A 195 -10.19 8.27 19.53
C GLU A 195 -10.78 7.38 18.43
N GLU A 196 -11.92 7.77 17.82
CA GLU A 196 -12.52 7.02 16.72
C GLU A 196 -11.55 6.93 15.54
N LEU A 197 -10.86 8.02 15.21
CA LEU A 197 -9.85 7.99 14.14
C LEU A 197 -8.70 7.03 14.45
N ILE A 198 -8.12 7.07 15.66
CA ILE A 198 -7.03 6.19 16.09
C ILE A 198 -7.45 4.71 15.94
N ARG A 199 -8.61 4.34 16.47
CA ARG A 199 -9.12 2.96 16.42
C ARG A 199 -9.40 2.50 14.98
N ALA A 200 -10.00 3.35 14.18
CA ALA A 200 -10.27 3.05 12.76
C ALA A 200 -9.00 2.90 11.93
N LEU A 201 -8.00 3.75 12.15
CA LEU A 201 -6.69 3.64 11.49
C LEU A 201 -5.96 2.36 11.94
N MET A 202 -6.01 2.04 13.23
CA MET A 202 -5.40 0.81 13.75
C MET A 202 -6.06 -0.42 13.14
N LEU A 203 -7.39 -0.48 13.11
CA LEU A 203 -8.14 -1.56 12.46
C LEU A 203 -7.75 -1.69 10.98
N SER A 204 -7.71 -0.57 10.25
CA SER A 204 -7.33 -0.56 8.84
C SER A 204 -5.91 -1.10 8.62
N HIS A 205 -4.93 -0.56 9.33
CA HIS A 205 -3.52 -0.93 9.14
C HIS A 205 -3.23 -2.37 9.55
N LEU A 206 -3.79 -2.84 10.65
CA LEU A 206 -3.59 -4.21 11.11
C LEU A 206 -4.29 -5.24 10.19
N THR A 207 -5.44 -4.90 9.61
CA THR A 207 -6.09 -5.75 8.59
C THR A 207 -5.18 -5.92 7.38
N VAL A 208 -4.52 -4.84 6.92
CA VAL A 208 -3.53 -4.93 5.83
C VAL A 208 -2.36 -5.84 6.19
N ILE A 209 -1.79 -5.67 7.39
CA ILE A 209 -0.68 -6.50 7.88
C ILE A 209 -1.11 -7.97 7.93
N TYR A 210 -2.30 -8.26 8.47
CA TYR A 210 -2.84 -9.61 8.55
C TYR A 210 -2.94 -10.28 7.16
N ILE A 211 -3.53 -9.60 6.18
CA ILE A 211 -3.65 -10.15 4.82
C ILE A 211 -2.26 -10.31 4.20
N LYS A 212 -1.38 -9.33 4.36
CA LYS A 212 -0.03 -9.34 3.78
C LYS A 212 0.89 -10.39 4.39
N GLN A 213 0.70 -10.74 5.64
CA GLN A 213 1.45 -11.82 6.28
C GLN A 213 1.30 -13.14 5.51
N SER A 214 0.09 -13.47 5.04
CA SER A 214 -0.17 -14.69 4.28
C SER A 214 0.10 -14.54 2.76
N LEU A 215 -0.01 -13.33 2.22
CA LEU A 215 0.20 -13.05 0.80
C LEU A 215 1.70 -12.95 0.45
N GLY A 216 2.52 -12.52 1.42
CA GLY A 216 3.93 -12.20 1.22
C GLY A 216 4.17 -10.75 0.80
N ARG A 217 5.43 -10.30 0.95
CA ARG A 217 5.82 -8.91 0.63
C ARG A 217 5.73 -8.61 -0.86
N LEU A 218 6.14 -9.57 -1.71
CA LEU A 218 6.04 -9.49 -3.16
C LEU A 218 4.96 -10.44 -3.66
N SER A 219 4.02 -9.91 -4.41
CA SER A 219 2.88 -10.65 -4.95
C SER A 219 2.42 -10.02 -6.26
N ALA A 220 1.98 -10.85 -7.20
CA ALA A 220 1.34 -10.38 -8.42
C ALA A 220 -0.04 -9.73 -8.14
N LEU A 221 -0.69 -10.04 -7.02
CA LEU A 221 -1.88 -9.32 -6.58
C LEU A 221 -1.50 -7.91 -6.13
N CYS A 222 -2.24 -6.90 -6.62
CA CYS A 222 -1.95 -5.51 -6.33
C CYS A 222 -2.08 -5.19 -4.83
N GLY A 223 -1.00 -4.69 -4.20
CA GLY A 223 -1.00 -4.33 -2.79
C GLY A 223 -2.01 -3.23 -2.42
N CYS A 224 -2.39 -2.36 -3.39
CA CYS A 224 -3.40 -1.34 -3.15
C CYS A 224 -4.78 -1.94 -2.87
N VAL A 225 -5.10 -3.10 -3.48
CA VAL A 225 -6.35 -3.85 -3.22
C VAL A 225 -6.40 -4.32 -1.76
N VAL A 226 -5.30 -4.91 -1.30
CA VAL A 226 -5.18 -5.38 0.10
C VAL A 226 -5.32 -4.20 1.07
N ALA A 227 -4.66 -3.08 0.77
CA ALA A 227 -4.72 -1.90 1.62
C ALA A 227 -6.11 -1.24 1.63
N ALA A 228 -6.80 -1.23 0.48
CA ALA A 228 -8.17 -0.75 0.39
C ALA A 228 -9.15 -1.64 1.19
N THR A 229 -8.86 -2.96 1.31
CA THR A 229 -9.63 -3.84 2.20
C THR A 229 -9.49 -3.39 3.66
N GLY A 230 -8.29 -2.99 4.10
CA GLY A 230 -8.11 -2.40 5.42
C GLY A 230 -8.93 -1.13 5.62
N SER A 231 -8.89 -0.20 4.67
CA SER A 231 -9.67 1.04 4.80
C SER A 231 -11.18 0.82 4.75
N SER A 232 -11.68 -0.22 4.04
CA SER A 232 -13.11 -0.59 4.12
C SER A 232 -13.52 -0.96 5.54
N CYS A 233 -12.66 -1.69 6.29
CA CYS A 233 -12.91 -2.02 7.69
C CYS A 233 -13.00 -0.77 8.56
N GLY A 234 -12.02 0.15 8.42
CA GLY A 234 -12.00 1.40 9.18
C GLY A 234 -13.22 2.29 8.90
N ILE A 235 -13.62 2.43 7.64
CA ILE A 235 -14.80 3.21 7.22
C ILE A 235 -16.08 2.56 7.76
N THR A 236 -16.24 1.24 7.62
CA THR A 236 -17.42 0.51 8.14
C THR A 236 -17.57 0.75 9.65
N TRP A 237 -16.48 0.64 10.39
CA TRP A 237 -16.52 0.88 11.83
C TRP A 237 -16.86 2.35 12.17
N LEU A 238 -16.30 3.32 11.46
CA LEU A 238 -16.63 4.76 11.63
C LEU A 238 -18.10 5.08 11.29
N MET A 239 -18.72 4.29 10.42
CA MET A 239 -20.17 4.37 10.15
C MET A 239 -21.02 3.84 11.32
N GLY A 240 -20.40 3.24 12.34
CA GLY A 240 -21.08 2.59 13.46
C GLY A 240 -21.29 1.10 13.24
N GLY A 241 -20.58 0.50 12.31
CA GLY A 241 -20.70 -0.92 11.98
C GLY A 241 -20.16 -1.85 13.06
N THR A 242 -20.79 -3.01 13.18
CA THR A 242 -20.38 -4.11 14.05
C THR A 242 -19.20 -4.89 13.46
N TYR A 243 -18.64 -5.83 14.21
CA TYR A 243 -17.62 -6.74 13.69
C TYR A 243 -18.12 -7.55 12.48
N GLU A 244 -19.35 -8.01 12.52
CA GLU A 244 -19.96 -8.78 11.45
C GLU A 244 -20.01 -7.94 10.15
N GLN A 245 -20.36 -6.65 10.27
CA GLN A 245 -20.38 -5.73 9.14
C GLN A 245 -18.96 -5.44 8.64
N VAL A 246 -17.97 -5.36 9.53
CA VAL A 246 -16.55 -5.26 9.12
C VAL A 246 -16.13 -6.53 8.34
N ALA A 247 -16.53 -7.71 8.77
CA ALA A 247 -16.28 -8.96 8.05
C ALA A 247 -16.96 -8.97 6.67
N TYR A 248 -18.21 -8.49 6.57
CA TYR A 248 -18.90 -8.33 5.29
C TYR A 248 -18.17 -7.39 4.34
N ALA A 249 -17.64 -6.26 4.83
CA ALA A 249 -16.86 -5.34 4.01
C ALA A 249 -15.61 -6.02 3.43
N VAL A 250 -14.91 -6.84 4.23
CA VAL A 250 -13.75 -7.64 3.75
C VAL A 250 -14.17 -8.62 2.65
N GLN A 251 -15.25 -9.38 2.85
CA GLN A 251 -15.73 -10.36 1.87
C GLN A 251 -16.16 -9.66 0.55
N ASN A 252 -16.89 -8.53 0.64
CA ASN A 252 -17.26 -7.73 -0.52
C ASN A 252 -16.02 -7.21 -1.29
N MET A 253 -14.98 -6.77 -0.58
CA MET A 253 -13.71 -6.35 -1.19
C MET A 253 -13.02 -7.49 -1.92
N ILE A 254 -12.94 -8.67 -1.30
CA ILE A 254 -12.31 -9.86 -1.89
C ILE A 254 -13.05 -10.27 -3.16
N ALA A 255 -14.39 -10.35 -3.11
CA ALA A 255 -15.20 -10.75 -4.25
C ALA A 255 -15.03 -9.79 -5.45
N ASN A 256 -14.86 -8.50 -5.19
CA ASN A 256 -14.77 -7.48 -6.24
C ASN A 256 -13.38 -7.36 -6.86
N LEU A 257 -12.32 -7.34 -6.05
CA LEU A 257 -10.99 -6.91 -6.50
C LEU A 257 -9.94 -8.03 -6.62
N THR A 258 -10.30 -9.28 -6.37
CA THR A 258 -9.40 -10.41 -6.60
C THR A 258 -9.14 -10.57 -8.09
N GLY A 259 -8.03 -10.16 -8.58
CA GLY A 259 -7.68 -10.20 -10.00
C GLY A 259 -7.00 -8.92 -10.49
N MET A 260 -6.92 -7.88 -9.66
CA MET A 260 -6.13 -6.71 -10.02
C MET A 260 -4.64 -7.03 -9.89
N ILE A 261 -3.96 -7.10 -11.03
CA ILE A 261 -2.55 -7.47 -11.14
C ILE A 261 -1.64 -6.27 -10.86
N CYS A 262 -0.57 -6.50 -10.12
CA CYS A 262 0.54 -5.57 -9.97
C CYS A 262 1.59 -5.85 -11.04
N ASP A 263 1.87 -4.84 -11.84
CA ASP A 263 2.85 -4.87 -12.95
C ASP A 263 3.99 -3.84 -12.73
N GLY A 264 4.32 -3.57 -11.48
CA GLY A 264 5.37 -2.65 -11.07
C GLY A 264 4.87 -1.26 -10.65
N ALA A 265 5.69 -0.56 -9.87
CA ALA A 265 5.40 0.78 -9.35
C ALA A 265 5.58 1.85 -10.43
N LYS A 266 4.54 2.65 -10.68
CA LYS A 266 4.52 3.68 -11.74
C LYS A 266 3.40 4.71 -11.50
N PRO A 267 3.43 5.87 -12.15
CA PRO A 267 2.42 6.92 -11.95
C PRO A 267 0.99 6.43 -12.10
N SER A 268 0.70 5.50 -13.02
CA SER A 268 -0.63 4.91 -13.17
C SER A 268 -1.12 4.09 -11.96
N CYS A 269 -0.30 3.87 -10.94
CA CYS A 269 -0.76 3.30 -9.67
C CYS A 269 -1.84 4.16 -8.99
N ALA A 270 -1.86 5.48 -9.24
CA ALA A 270 -2.93 6.35 -8.75
C ALA A 270 -4.32 5.89 -9.21
N LEU A 271 -4.46 5.40 -10.45
CA LEU A 271 -5.71 4.83 -10.97
C LEU A 271 -6.11 3.56 -10.21
N LYS A 272 -5.16 2.65 -9.96
CA LYS A 272 -5.42 1.41 -9.19
C LYS A 272 -5.78 1.69 -7.74
N VAL A 273 -5.13 2.69 -7.12
CA VAL A 273 -5.49 3.17 -5.78
C VAL A 273 -6.91 3.70 -5.76
N THR A 274 -7.28 4.55 -6.71
CA THR A 274 -8.64 5.11 -6.82
C THR A 274 -9.68 4.00 -6.97
N THR A 275 -9.44 3.01 -7.83
CA THR A 275 -10.33 1.85 -8.00
C THR A 275 -10.49 1.07 -6.68
N GLY A 276 -9.38 0.76 -6.01
CA GLY A 276 -9.42 0.04 -4.74
C GLY A 276 -10.19 0.79 -3.66
N VAL A 277 -9.94 2.09 -3.55
CA VAL A 277 -10.56 2.94 -2.52
C VAL A 277 -12.03 3.21 -2.81
N SER A 278 -12.43 3.42 -4.07
CA SER A 278 -13.86 3.52 -4.43
C SER A 278 -14.61 2.25 -4.08
N THR A 279 -14.00 1.09 -4.34
CA THR A 279 -14.58 -0.21 -3.95
C THR A 279 -14.65 -0.36 -2.43
N ALA A 280 -13.68 0.17 -1.69
CA ALA A 280 -13.69 0.13 -0.22
C ALA A 280 -14.90 0.87 0.37
N VAL A 281 -15.19 2.06 -0.16
CA VAL A 281 -16.37 2.84 0.27
C VAL A 281 -17.66 2.10 -0.08
N LEU A 282 -17.78 1.58 -1.31
CA LEU A 282 -18.95 0.80 -1.72
C LEU A 282 -19.15 -0.46 -0.88
N SER A 283 -18.07 -1.18 -0.58
CA SER A 283 -18.10 -2.37 0.26
C SER A 283 -18.54 -2.06 1.69
N ALA A 284 -18.08 -0.93 2.25
CA ALA A 284 -18.52 -0.44 3.55
C ALA A 284 -20.03 -0.11 3.55
N ILE A 285 -20.52 0.61 2.56
CA ILE A 285 -21.94 0.93 2.43
C ILE A 285 -22.80 -0.35 2.33
N MET A 286 -22.40 -1.30 1.49
CA MET A 286 -23.10 -2.59 1.38
C MET A 286 -23.13 -3.33 2.73
N ALA A 287 -22.01 -3.34 3.43
CA ALA A 287 -21.90 -3.99 4.72
C ALA A 287 -22.81 -3.34 5.78
N MET A 288 -22.93 -2.01 5.78
CA MET A 288 -23.86 -1.29 6.68
C MET A 288 -25.33 -1.64 6.42
N GLU A 289 -25.67 -1.96 5.18
CA GLU A 289 -27.00 -2.47 4.79
C GLU A 289 -27.16 -3.99 5.02
N ASN A 290 -26.20 -4.62 5.74
CA ASN A 290 -26.12 -6.08 5.96
C ASN A 290 -26.14 -6.88 4.65
N ARG A 291 -25.48 -6.36 3.61
CA ARG A 291 -25.30 -7.03 2.33
C ARG A 291 -23.86 -7.51 2.18
N CYS A 292 -23.76 -8.82 1.92
CA CYS A 292 -22.48 -9.50 1.74
C CYS A 292 -22.57 -10.47 0.57
N VAL A 293 -21.48 -10.60 -0.17
CA VAL A 293 -21.30 -11.69 -1.14
C VAL A 293 -21.25 -13.03 -0.38
N ILE A 294 -22.00 -13.99 -0.83
CA ILE A 294 -22.21 -15.26 -0.11
C ILE A 294 -21.24 -16.36 -0.56
N SER A 295 -21.10 -17.41 0.24
CA SER A 295 -20.12 -18.50 0.05
C SER A 295 -20.29 -19.33 -1.22
N VAL A 296 -21.40 -19.19 -1.94
CA VAL A 296 -21.59 -19.84 -3.25
C VAL A 296 -21.09 -19.00 -4.43
N GLU A 297 -20.52 -17.82 -4.17
CA GLU A 297 -20.05 -16.89 -5.18
C GLU A 297 -18.52 -16.86 -5.21
N GLY A 298 -17.90 -17.75 -5.99
CA GLY A 298 -16.47 -17.73 -6.26
C GLY A 298 -15.61 -18.19 -5.07
N ILE A 299 -14.71 -17.33 -4.60
CA ILE A 299 -13.73 -17.68 -3.55
C ILE A 299 -14.15 -17.28 -2.13
N ILE A 300 -15.35 -16.75 -1.99
CA ILE A 300 -15.88 -16.32 -0.70
C ILE A 300 -16.28 -17.54 0.12
N ASP A 301 -16.05 -17.47 1.42
CA ASP A 301 -16.43 -18.46 2.41
C ASP A 301 -17.29 -17.78 3.49
N GLU A 302 -18.07 -18.55 4.25
CA GLU A 302 -18.81 -18.04 5.40
C GLU A 302 -17.86 -17.49 6.49
N ASP A 303 -16.70 -18.14 6.65
CA ASP A 303 -15.60 -17.65 7.47
C ASP A 303 -14.78 -16.60 6.68
N VAL A 304 -14.76 -15.36 7.17
CA VAL A 304 -14.01 -14.27 6.58
C VAL A 304 -12.50 -14.57 6.52
N ASP A 305 -11.97 -15.24 7.53
CA ASP A 305 -10.54 -15.60 7.55
C ASP A 305 -10.23 -16.67 6.50
N GLN A 306 -11.19 -17.54 6.18
CA GLN A 306 -11.06 -18.49 5.06
C GLN A 306 -11.12 -17.75 3.72
N SER A 307 -11.98 -16.75 3.56
CA SER A 307 -12.01 -15.88 2.37
C SER A 307 -10.67 -15.18 2.17
N ILE A 308 -10.05 -14.67 3.23
CA ILE A 308 -8.71 -14.08 3.19
C ILE A 308 -7.66 -15.13 2.77
N ARG A 309 -7.73 -16.33 3.32
CA ARG A 309 -6.84 -17.44 2.92
C ARG A 309 -7.00 -17.81 1.45
N ASN A 310 -8.22 -17.83 0.93
CA ASN A 310 -8.50 -18.09 -0.48
C ASN A 310 -7.89 -17.01 -1.39
N LEU A 311 -8.07 -15.72 -1.04
CA LEU A 311 -7.45 -14.59 -1.72
C LEU A 311 -5.92 -14.72 -1.75
N THR A 312 -5.32 -14.94 -0.59
CA THR A 312 -3.85 -14.98 -0.47
C THR A 312 -3.26 -16.18 -1.18
N LYS A 313 -3.96 -17.32 -1.22
CA LYS A 313 -3.56 -18.50 -2.00
C LYS A 313 -3.55 -18.21 -3.51
N ILE A 314 -4.56 -17.49 -4.02
CA ILE A 314 -4.55 -17.06 -5.43
C ILE A 314 -3.39 -16.11 -5.69
N GLY A 315 -3.23 -15.07 -4.88
CA GLY A 315 -2.19 -14.08 -5.06
C GLY A 315 -0.77 -14.62 -4.90
N SER A 316 -0.56 -15.63 -4.06
CA SER A 316 0.78 -16.20 -3.81
C SER A 316 1.16 -17.38 -4.69
N LYS A 317 0.17 -18.15 -5.19
CA LYS A 317 0.39 -19.38 -5.95
C LYS A 317 -0.24 -19.36 -7.34
N GLY A 318 -1.43 -18.77 -7.48
CA GLY A 318 -2.18 -18.81 -8.74
C GLY A 318 -1.82 -17.71 -9.73
N MET A 319 -1.23 -16.62 -9.24
CA MET A 319 -0.84 -15.45 -10.04
C MET A 319 0.68 -15.34 -10.23
N ASN A 320 1.46 -16.30 -9.76
CA ASN A 320 2.93 -16.35 -9.88
C ASN A 320 3.35 -17.32 -10.98
#